data_d81bac6d2775a9b36189564c234ffb14
#
_entry.id   d81bac6d2775a9b36189564c234ffb14
#
_cell.length_a   1.000
_cell.length_b   1.000
_cell.length_c   1.000
_cell.angle_alpha   90.00
_cell.angle_beta   90.00
_cell.angle_gamma   90.00
#
_symmetry.space_group_name_H-M   'P 1'
#
loop_
_entity.id
_entity.type
_entity.pdbx_description
1 polymer ?
#
loop_
_entity_poly.entity_id
_entity_poly.type
_entity_poly.pdbx_seq_one_letter_code
_entity_poly.pdbx_strand_id
1 'polypeptide(L)'
;MRQVSRVLSTYTADVSGVCSALYEMGGMVIMHDASGCNSTYNTHDEPRWYDVPSMVYVSGLSELEAVMGDDDKLLRDVERAAKELHPRFVAIAGTPIPMMMGTDFKGIARLLERRLGIPVFGFATNGTHSYVSGVGMALAQAAKKFCLPKEQLSGADGGQKPCVNLLGVTPLDFSVTGNVEALKEVFQSEGYQVKSCWAMGSDFEALIRAGEADVNVAVSVAGIETAIVLEEMYGTPWVLGLPVGPKLTRRVLEAVDLASATGKNQLPLALATDGVDGKTERNHRQTYIIGEWVWAMALRCSLIAEYGYDRVSVICPLESEELFADRLLTGREERISGVLDAAVRAGAFLEDEDQIEERLKDAELVIADPIYRRALPKDRAVDFIEFPHEGYSGRIYRKDIPVFIGEQWNQWFESRE
;
A
#
# COMPACT_ATOMS: atom_id res chain seq x y z
N MET A 1 7.79 16.51 14.56
CA MET A 1 6.56 16.26 13.78
C MET A 1 5.67 17.48 13.85
N ARG A 2 5.28 18.02 12.74
CA ARG A 2 4.39 19.17 12.66
C ARG A 2 2.95 18.62 12.49
N GLN A 3 2.00 19.07 13.28
CA GLN A 3 0.60 18.71 13.03
C GLN A 3 0.16 19.39 11.74
N VAL A 4 -0.29 18.59 10.81
CA VAL A 4 -0.57 19.01 9.43
C VAL A 4 -2.05 19.03 9.10
N SER A 5 -2.89 18.49 9.99
CA SER A 5 -4.35 18.45 9.80
C SER A 5 -5.06 19.35 10.80
N ARG A 6 -5.97 20.19 10.29
CA ARG A 6 -6.80 21.11 11.07
C ARG A 6 -8.28 20.80 10.87
N VAL A 7 -8.68 20.47 9.66
CA VAL A 7 -10.05 20.21 9.23
C VAL A 7 -10.20 18.83 8.59
N LEU A 8 -9.14 18.35 7.94
CA LEU A 8 -9.12 17.01 7.35
C LEU A 8 -8.96 15.94 8.44
N SER A 9 -9.54 14.78 8.20
CA SER A 9 -9.30 13.60 9.03
C SER A 9 -7.84 13.16 8.94
N THR A 10 -7.32 12.56 10.01
CA THR A 10 -6.03 11.88 9.96
C THR A 10 -6.17 10.59 9.14
N TYR A 11 -5.12 10.25 8.43
CA TYR A 11 -5.05 9.01 7.64
C TYR A 11 -4.85 7.79 8.53
N THR A 12 -5.15 6.61 7.98
CA THR A 12 -4.85 5.33 8.64
C THR A 12 -3.36 5.22 8.93
N ALA A 13 -3.03 4.90 10.19
CA ALA A 13 -1.66 4.90 10.68
C ALA A 13 -0.88 3.62 10.35
N ASP A 14 0.43 3.69 10.53
CA ASP A 14 1.40 2.61 10.30
C ASP A 14 1.07 1.33 11.10
N VAL A 15 0.61 1.44 12.33
CA VAL A 15 0.21 0.30 13.16
C VAL A 15 -0.93 -0.49 12.52
N SER A 16 -1.93 0.21 11.98
CA SER A 16 -3.04 -0.42 11.24
C SER A 16 -2.56 -1.03 9.93
N GLY A 17 -1.57 -0.40 9.28
CA GLY A 17 -0.90 -0.94 8.10
C GLY A 17 -0.26 -2.30 8.35
N VAL A 18 0.50 -2.46 9.46
CA VAL A 18 1.08 -3.74 9.87
C VAL A 18 -0.01 -4.79 10.09
N CYS A 19 -1.05 -4.43 10.84
CA CYS A 19 -2.14 -5.36 11.14
C CYS A 19 -2.84 -5.82 9.85
N SER A 20 -3.15 -4.91 8.95
CA SER A 20 -3.82 -5.19 7.69
C SER A 20 -2.96 -6.04 6.75
N ALA A 21 -1.66 -5.75 6.66
CA ALA A 21 -0.72 -6.50 5.83
C ALA A 21 -0.58 -7.97 6.24
N LEU A 22 -0.59 -8.26 7.53
CA LEU A 22 -0.38 -9.60 8.08
C LEU A 22 -1.70 -10.36 8.34
N TYR A 23 -2.83 -9.76 8.08
CA TYR A 23 -4.16 -10.21 8.48
C TYR A 23 -4.49 -11.63 8.03
N GLU A 24 -4.20 -11.98 6.77
CA GLU A 24 -4.52 -13.29 6.18
C GLU A 24 -3.39 -14.34 6.34
N MET A 25 -2.26 -13.97 6.96
CA MET A 25 -1.08 -14.85 7.01
C MET A 25 -1.12 -15.89 8.14
N GLY A 26 -2.16 -15.88 8.98
CA GLY A 26 -2.32 -16.84 10.10
C GLY A 26 -1.42 -16.54 11.30
N GLY A 27 -0.94 -15.31 11.44
CA GLY A 27 -0.19 -14.84 12.58
C GLY A 27 -1.07 -14.17 13.65
N MET A 28 -0.56 -14.08 14.87
CA MET A 28 -1.14 -13.30 15.96
C MET A 28 -0.49 -11.91 15.96
N VAL A 29 -1.27 -10.89 15.62
CA VAL A 29 -0.81 -9.50 15.56
C VAL A 29 -1.30 -8.73 16.77
N ILE A 30 -0.39 -8.09 17.49
CA ILE A 30 -0.68 -7.40 18.74
C ILE A 30 -0.31 -5.93 18.58
N MET A 31 -1.30 -5.06 18.68
CA MET A 31 -1.08 -3.63 18.88
C MET A 31 -0.71 -3.41 20.35
N HIS A 32 0.52 -3.01 20.60
CA HIS A 32 0.95 -2.70 21.95
C HIS A 32 0.50 -1.31 22.33
N ASP A 33 -0.62 -1.23 23.07
CA ASP A 33 -1.28 0.02 23.43
C ASP A 33 -2.26 -0.16 24.60
N ALA A 34 -2.76 0.95 25.11
CA ALA A 34 -3.94 0.99 25.95
C ALA A 34 -5.18 0.54 25.16
N SER A 35 -6.10 -0.18 25.80
CA SER A 35 -7.22 -0.82 25.10
C SER A 35 -8.17 0.13 24.38
N GLY A 36 -8.22 1.40 24.77
CA GLY A 36 -9.15 2.38 24.20
C GLY A 36 -8.75 2.93 22.83
N CYS A 37 -7.45 3.06 22.55
CA CYS A 37 -6.96 3.80 21.38
C CYS A 37 -7.11 3.02 20.08
N ASN A 38 -6.90 1.71 20.09
CA ASN A 38 -6.95 0.85 18.88
C ASN A 38 -8.14 -0.13 18.88
N SER A 39 -9.10 0.03 19.75
CA SER A 39 -10.26 -0.87 19.83
C SER A 39 -11.16 -0.82 18.59
N THR A 40 -11.21 0.30 17.89
CA THR A 40 -11.99 0.47 16.66
C THR A 40 -11.45 -0.39 15.53
N TYR A 41 -10.12 -0.51 15.40
CA TYR A 41 -9.51 -1.41 14.42
C TYR A 41 -9.99 -2.86 14.62
N ASN A 42 -9.98 -3.34 15.86
CA ASN A 42 -10.40 -4.70 16.21
C ASN A 42 -11.89 -4.96 16.02
N THR A 43 -12.70 -3.95 15.78
CA THR A 43 -14.15 -4.10 15.68
C THR A 43 -14.74 -3.75 14.33
N HIS A 44 -14.14 -2.79 13.58
CA HIS A 44 -14.81 -2.22 12.41
C HIS A 44 -13.88 -1.71 11.29
N ASP A 45 -12.66 -1.27 11.62
CA ASP A 45 -11.86 -0.51 10.65
C ASP A 45 -11.14 -1.41 9.66
N GLU A 46 -10.80 -2.65 10.03
CA GLU A 46 -10.31 -3.62 9.05
C GLU A 46 -11.43 -4.04 8.10
N PRO A 47 -11.30 -3.82 6.78
CA PRO A 47 -12.36 -4.11 5.82
C PRO A 47 -12.84 -5.56 5.80
N ARG A 48 -11.97 -6.53 6.11
CA ARG A 48 -12.23 -7.98 6.09
C ARG A 48 -12.72 -8.54 7.42
N TRP A 49 -12.91 -7.70 8.42
CA TRP A 49 -13.17 -8.13 9.80
C TRP A 49 -14.31 -9.17 9.96
N TYR A 50 -15.38 -9.02 9.18
CA TYR A 50 -16.54 -9.92 9.24
C TYR A 50 -16.41 -11.15 8.36
N ASP A 51 -15.53 -11.12 7.36
CA ASP A 51 -15.47 -12.14 6.31
C ASP A 51 -14.28 -13.09 6.49
N VAL A 52 -13.19 -12.59 7.09
CA VAL A 52 -11.94 -13.35 7.26
C VAL A 52 -11.55 -13.37 8.74
N PRO A 53 -11.54 -14.54 9.40
CA PRO A 53 -11.10 -14.63 10.79
C PRO A 53 -9.60 -14.33 10.90
N SER A 54 -9.22 -13.51 11.89
CA SER A 54 -7.83 -13.18 12.18
C SER A 54 -7.58 -13.02 13.66
N MET A 55 -6.32 -13.16 14.05
CA MET A 55 -5.85 -13.04 15.44
C MET A 55 -5.19 -11.68 15.64
N VAL A 56 -5.99 -10.60 15.68
CA VAL A 56 -5.52 -9.24 15.94
C VAL A 56 -6.01 -8.79 17.31
N TYR A 57 -5.11 -8.33 18.17
CA TYR A 57 -5.37 -7.98 19.56
C TYR A 57 -4.73 -6.67 19.97
N VAL A 58 -5.22 -6.09 21.07
CA VAL A 58 -4.59 -4.96 21.78
C VAL A 58 -4.04 -5.50 23.09
N SER A 59 -2.82 -5.11 23.47
CA SER A 59 -2.15 -5.62 24.68
C SER A 59 -2.79 -5.16 25.99
N GLY A 60 -3.57 -4.07 25.96
CA GLY A 60 -4.20 -3.51 27.14
C GLY A 60 -3.17 -2.93 28.12
N LEU A 61 -2.23 -2.14 27.61
CA LEU A 61 -1.21 -1.44 28.41
C LEU A 61 -1.88 -0.54 29.45
N SER A 62 -1.55 -0.76 30.73
CA SER A 62 -2.05 0.08 31.83
C SER A 62 -1.15 1.30 32.05
N GLU A 63 -1.67 2.32 32.72
CA GLU A 63 -0.91 3.51 33.10
C GLU A 63 0.33 3.16 33.96
N LEU A 64 0.18 2.22 34.90
CA LEU A 64 1.28 1.80 35.76
C LEU A 64 2.41 1.13 34.95
N GLU A 65 2.07 0.23 34.02
CA GLU A 65 3.03 -0.44 33.15
C GLU A 65 3.74 0.59 32.25
N ALA A 66 2.99 1.55 31.73
CA ALA A 66 3.56 2.63 30.90
C ALA A 66 4.57 3.49 31.68
N VAL A 67 4.24 3.86 32.92
CA VAL A 67 5.11 4.68 33.76
C VAL A 67 6.35 3.91 34.22
N MET A 68 6.19 2.62 34.53
CA MET A 68 7.29 1.76 35.02
C MET A 68 8.15 1.19 33.91
N GLY A 69 7.71 1.25 32.64
CA GLY A 69 8.38 0.58 31.52
C GLY A 69 8.36 -0.95 31.67
N ASP A 70 7.26 -1.51 32.17
CA ASP A 70 7.15 -2.95 32.50
C ASP A 70 6.59 -3.73 31.30
N ASP A 71 7.47 -4.43 30.57
CA ASP A 71 7.11 -5.30 29.45
C ASP A 71 6.74 -6.74 29.90
N ASP A 72 6.88 -7.09 31.17
CA ASP A 72 6.69 -8.46 31.66
C ASP A 72 5.24 -8.95 31.50
N LYS A 73 4.25 -8.07 31.65
CA LYS A 73 2.87 -8.43 31.39
C LYS A 73 2.65 -8.76 29.92
N LEU A 74 3.15 -7.92 29.00
CA LEU A 74 3.07 -8.16 27.55
C LEU A 74 3.65 -9.54 27.22
N LEU A 75 4.86 -9.84 27.72
CA LEU A 75 5.53 -11.13 27.48
C LEU A 75 4.68 -12.31 27.96
N ARG A 76 4.16 -12.26 29.19
CA ARG A 76 3.31 -13.33 29.76
C ARG A 76 2.02 -13.53 29.01
N ASP A 77 1.33 -12.44 28.65
CA ASP A 77 0.04 -12.51 27.96
C ASP A 77 0.20 -13.03 26.53
N VAL A 78 1.25 -12.59 25.81
CA VAL A 78 1.60 -13.11 24.47
C VAL A 78 1.94 -14.60 24.52
N GLU A 79 2.77 -15.04 25.49
CA GLU A 79 3.11 -16.45 25.65
C GLU A 79 1.89 -17.33 25.95
N ARG A 80 0.96 -16.85 26.79
CA ARG A 80 -0.29 -17.55 27.09
C ARG A 80 -1.16 -17.66 25.85
N ALA A 81 -1.41 -16.54 25.17
CA ALA A 81 -2.24 -16.50 23.97
C ALA A 81 -1.67 -17.37 22.84
N ALA A 82 -0.36 -17.32 22.61
CA ALA A 82 0.29 -18.13 21.58
C ALA A 82 0.17 -19.64 21.85
N LYS A 83 0.21 -20.07 23.12
CA LYS A 83 -0.01 -21.47 23.51
C LYS A 83 -1.45 -21.94 23.33
N GLU A 84 -2.42 -21.04 23.44
CA GLU A 84 -3.85 -21.35 23.28
C GLU A 84 -4.29 -21.30 21.82
N LEU A 85 -3.76 -20.34 21.04
CA LEU A 85 -4.22 -20.05 19.69
C LEU A 85 -3.38 -20.70 18.59
N HIS A 86 -2.18 -21.17 18.92
CA HIS A 86 -1.24 -21.81 17.99
C HIS A 86 -1.01 -21.02 16.68
N PRO A 87 -0.64 -19.72 16.76
CA PRO A 87 -0.40 -18.92 15.57
C PRO A 87 0.85 -19.39 14.81
N ARG A 88 0.92 -19.15 13.51
CA ARG A 88 2.11 -19.41 12.69
C ARG A 88 3.30 -18.55 13.10
N PHE A 89 3.02 -17.32 13.53
CA PHE A 89 3.98 -16.32 14.02
C PHE A 89 3.29 -15.33 14.94
N VAL A 90 4.08 -14.53 15.62
CA VAL A 90 3.60 -13.39 16.41
C VAL A 90 4.17 -12.10 15.82
N ALA A 91 3.37 -11.05 15.77
CA ALA A 91 3.80 -9.71 15.41
C ALA A 91 3.37 -8.71 16.49
N ILE A 92 4.28 -7.84 16.92
CA ILE A 92 3.99 -6.78 17.88
C ILE A 92 4.23 -5.45 17.18
N ALA A 93 3.18 -4.63 17.06
CA ALA A 93 3.21 -3.30 16.46
C ALA A 93 3.12 -2.23 17.55
N GLY A 94 4.02 -1.26 17.51
CA GLY A 94 4.07 -0.15 18.44
C GLY A 94 3.04 0.93 18.11
N THR A 95 2.68 1.70 19.14
CA THR A 95 1.80 2.87 19.07
C THR A 95 2.50 4.07 19.74
N PRO A 96 1.91 5.28 19.76
CA PRO A 96 2.57 6.44 20.34
C PRO A 96 3.02 6.26 21.81
N ILE A 97 2.25 5.55 22.63
CA ILE A 97 2.58 5.38 24.04
C ILE A 97 3.85 4.54 24.22
N PRO A 98 3.95 3.31 23.70
CA PRO A 98 5.18 2.53 23.76
C PRO A 98 6.39 3.22 23.10
N MET A 99 6.17 4.01 22.04
CA MET A 99 7.25 4.81 21.47
C MET A 99 7.81 5.82 22.47
N MET A 100 6.94 6.53 23.20
CA MET A 100 7.37 7.48 24.25
C MET A 100 8.04 6.80 25.43
N MET A 101 7.64 5.56 25.75
CA MET A 101 8.29 4.73 26.77
C MET A 101 9.70 4.26 26.34
N GLY A 102 10.00 4.26 25.06
CA GLY A 102 11.25 3.71 24.52
C GLY A 102 11.27 2.18 24.45
N THR A 103 10.11 1.55 24.23
CA THR A 103 9.96 0.09 24.15
C THR A 103 10.87 -0.52 23.06
N ASP A 104 11.70 -1.51 23.43
CA ASP A 104 12.55 -2.25 22.48
C ASP A 104 11.78 -3.40 21.82
N PHE A 105 10.97 -3.11 20.80
CA PHE A 105 10.21 -4.11 20.06
C PHE A 105 11.07 -5.22 19.49
N LYS A 106 12.30 -4.91 19.04
CA LYS A 106 13.23 -5.93 18.51
C LYS A 106 13.76 -6.84 19.61
N GLY A 107 14.02 -6.29 20.78
CA GLY A 107 14.42 -7.04 21.98
C GLY A 107 13.33 -7.98 22.46
N ILE A 108 12.11 -7.46 22.59
CA ILE A 108 10.91 -8.21 22.96
C ILE A 108 10.67 -9.35 21.96
N ALA A 109 10.70 -9.07 20.67
CA ALA A 109 10.50 -10.07 19.63
C ALA A 109 11.53 -11.20 19.72
N ARG A 110 12.82 -10.89 19.86
CA ARG A 110 13.89 -11.89 20.01
C ARG A 110 13.71 -12.75 21.26
N LEU A 111 13.23 -12.16 22.36
CA LEU A 111 12.96 -12.89 23.60
C LEU A 111 11.79 -13.86 23.42
N LEU A 112 10.67 -13.39 22.88
CA LEU A 112 9.49 -14.21 22.61
C LEU A 112 9.77 -15.32 21.58
N GLU A 113 10.51 -15.03 20.51
CA GLU A 113 10.88 -16.04 19.52
C GLU A 113 11.64 -17.22 20.17
N ARG A 114 12.58 -16.94 21.07
CA ARG A 114 13.31 -17.98 21.83
C ARG A 114 12.40 -18.77 22.76
N ARG A 115 11.39 -18.14 23.38
CA ARG A 115 10.49 -18.78 24.33
C ARG A 115 9.39 -19.60 23.66
N LEU A 116 8.89 -19.11 22.53
CA LEU A 116 7.77 -19.72 21.80
C LEU A 116 8.22 -20.76 20.77
N GLY A 117 9.44 -20.63 20.23
CA GLY A 117 9.95 -21.49 19.17
C GLY A 117 9.28 -21.24 17.79
N ILE A 118 8.55 -20.14 17.63
CA ILE A 118 7.94 -19.69 16.38
C ILE A 118 8.46 -18.31 16.02
N PRO A 119 8.38 -17.88 14.74
CA PRO A 119 8.82 -16.55 14.34
C PRO A 119 8.09 -15.42 15.10
N VAL A 120 8.84 -14.41 15.52
CA VAL A 120 8.25 -13.21 16.16
C VAL A 120 8.83 -11.95 15.51
N PHE A 121 7.94 -11.03 15.16
CA PHE A 121 8.28 -9.72 14.64
C PHE A 121 8.03 -8.63 15.66
N GLY A 122 8.92 -7.64 15.72
CA GLY A 122 8.73 -6.42 16.47
C GLY A 122 8.83 -5.22 15.52
N PHE A 123 7.71 -4.52 15.34
CA PHE A 123 7.60 -3.36 14.48
C PHE A 123 7.61 -2.08 15.33
N ALA A 124 8.61 -1.23 15.09
CA ALA A 124 8.72 0.07 15.75
C ALA A 124 7.80 1.11 15.09
N THR A 125 6.55 0.73 14.81
CA THR A 125 5.49 1.66 14.42
C THR A 125 5.15 2.58 15.59
N ASN A 126 4.58 3.73 15.30
CA ASN A 126 4.37 4.76 16.33
C ASN A 126 3.08 5.58 16.13
N GLY A 127 2.27 5.24 15.13
CA GLY A 127 1.04 5.95 14.82
C GLY A 127 1.23 7.32 14.17
N THR A 128 2.46 7.67 13.77
CA THR A 128 2.78 8.99 13.21
C THR A 128 3.12 8.96 11.72
N HIS A 129 3.35 7.77 11.18
CA HIS A 129 3.48 7.53 9.75
C HIS A 129 2.18 6.93 9.19
N SER A 130 2.00 7.03 7.87
CA SER A 130 0.83 6.45 7.22
C SER A 130 0.89 4.91 7.19
N TYR A 131 -0.25 4.28 6.91
CA TYR A 131 -0.36 2.83 6.74
C TYR A 131 0.63 2.27 5.70
N VAL A 132 0.97 3.06 4.68
CA VAL A 132 1.93 2.65 3.63
C VAL A 132 3.26 2.20 4.24
N SER A 133 3.77 2.95 5.23
CA SER A 133 4.98 2.58 5.98
C SER A 133 4.82 1.26 6.72
N GLY A 134 3.70 1.09 7.41
CA GLY A 134 3.43 -0.14 8.17
C GLY A 134 3.30 -1.36 7.28
N VAL A 135 2.55 -1.24 6.17
CA VAL A 135 2.37 -2.32 5.19
C VAL A 135 3.70 -2.71 4.55
N GLY A 136 4.45 -1.74 4.03
CA GLY A 136 5.74 -1.99 3.37
C GLY A 136 6.71 -2.72 4.29
N MET A 137 6.87 -2.21 5.52
CA MET A 137 7.72 -2.82 6.55
C MET A 137 7.29 -4.25 6.90
N ALA A 138 5.98 -4.49 7.07
CA ALA A 138 5.44 -5.80 7.45
C ALA A 138 5.63 -6.84 6.34
N LEU A 139 5.27 -6.50 5.10
CA LEU A 139 5.40 -7.41 3.96
C LEU A 139 6.87 -7.71 3.64
N ALA A 140 7.75 -6.71 3.69
CA ALA A 140 9.18 -6.90 3.46
C ALA A 140 9.82 -7.81 4.51
N GLN A 141 9.45 -7.66 5.80
CA GLN A 141 9.93 -8.56 6.85
C GLN A 141 9.35 -9.96 6.72
N ALA A 142 8.07 -10.09 6.34
CA ALA A 142 7.45 -11.38 6.06
C ALA A 142 8.16 -12.10 4.90
N ALA A 143 8.50 -11.40 3.83
CA ALA A 143 9.27 -11.95 2.72
C ALA A 143 10.63 -12.49 3.18
N LYS A 144 11.40 -11.70 3.92
CA LYS A 144 12.71 -12.13 4.46
C LYS A 144 12.63 -13.35 5.39
N LYS A 145 11.53 -13.49 6.12
CA LYS A 145 11.39 -14.52 7.16
C LYS A 145 10.80 -15.81 6.62
N PHE A 146 9.86 -15.73 5.69
CA PHE A 146 9.02 -16.85 5.29
C PHE A 146 9.31 -17.36 3.89
N CYS A 147 9.74 -16.52 2.95
CA CYS A 147 10.00 -16.99 1.60
C CYS A 147 11.11 -18.04 1.57
N LEU A 148 10.88 -19.11 0.79
CA LEU A 148 11.78 -20.25 0.70
C LEU A 148 13.11 -19.83 0.06
N PRO A 149 14.25 -20.39 0.52
CA PRO A 149 15.54 -20.20 -0.15
C PRO A 149 15.48 -20.66 -1.62
N LYS A 150 16.26 -20.00 -2.49
CA LYS A 150 16.25 -20.25 -3.94
C LYS A 150 16.43 -21.73 -4.31
N GLU A 151 17.21 -22.46 -3.52
CA GLU A 151 17.53 -23.89 -3.69
C GLU A 151 16.33 -24.81 -3.43
N GLN A 152 15.29 -24.33 -2.76
CA GLN A 152 14.06 -25.07 -2.44
C GLN A 152 12.90 -24.74 -3.38
N LEU A 153 13.10 -23.81 -4.31
CA LEU A 153 12.10 -23.40 -5.27
C LEU A 153 12.15 -24.31 -6.51
N SER A 154 10.98 -24.67 -7.01
CA SER A 154 10.83 -25.22 -8.35
C SER A 154 11.01 -24.08 -9.34
N GLY A 155 11.67 -24.28 -10.48
CA GLY A 155 11.72 -23.27 -11.52
C GLY A 155 10.30 -22.90 -11.98
N ALA A 156 10.13 -21.71 -12.53
CA ALA A 156 8.85 -21.30 -13.12
C ALA A 156 8.41 -22.35 -14.14
N ASP A 157 7.15 -22.77 -14.07
CA ASP A 157 6.56 -23.62 -15.10
C ASP A 157 6.62 -22.86 -16.43
N GLY A 158 7.35 -23.38 -17.43
CA GLY A 158 7.66 -22.69 -18.69
C GLY A 158 6.43 -22.36 -19.54
N GLY A 159 5.59 -21.48 -19.02
CA GLY A 159 4.45 -20.89 -19.73
C GLY A 159 4.87 -19.95 -20.85
N GLN A 160 3.95 -19.64 -21.78
CA GLN A 160 4.21 -18.66 -22.84
C GLN A 160 4.31 -17.21 -22.32
N LYS A 161 3.70 -16.92 -21.17
CA LYS A 161 3.72 -15.63 -20.49
C LYS A 161 4.37 -15.75 -19.12
N PRO A 162 4.98 -14.66 -18.61
CA PRO A 162 5.60 -14.64 -17.29
C PRO A 162 4.64 -14.99 -16.14
N CYS A 163 5.20 -15.59 -15.10
CA CYS A 163 4.55 -15.76 -13.81
C CYS A 163 4.81 -14.51 -12.94
N VAL A 164 3.79 -13.94 -12.31
CA VAL A 164 3.90 -12.67 -11.57
C VAL A 164 3.47 -12.78 -10.11
N ASN A 165 4.14 -12.03 -9.24
CA ASN A 165 3.62 -11.66 -7.93
C ASN A 165 2.96 -10.28 -8.02
N LEU A 166 1.82 -10.09 -7.36
CA LEU A 166 1.17 -8.79 -7.15
C LEU A 166 1.49 -8.33 -5.73
N LEU A 167 2.20 -7.22 -5.58
CA LEU A 167 2.71 -6.74 -4.30
C LEU A 167 2.05 -5.44 -3.87
N GLY A 168 1.69 -5.36 -2.58
CA GLY A 168 1.07 -4.17 -2.01
C GLY A 168 -0.45 -4.10 -2.26
N VAL A 169 -1.11 -5.24 -2.47
CA VAL A 169 -2.56 -5.30 -2.64
C VAL A 169 -3.22 -5.26 -1.25
N THR A 170 -3.15 -4.10 -0.61
CA THR A 170 -3.75 -3.89 0.71
C THR A 170 -5.21 -3.50 0.60
N PRO A 171 -6.09 -3.94 1.50
CA PRO A 171 -7.47 -3.48 1.51
C PRO A 171 -7.61 -1.98 1.80
N LEU A 172 -6.55 -1.35 2.33
CA LEU A 172 -6.52 0.10 2.54
C LEU A 172 -6.44 0.89 1.23
N ASP A 173 -5.86 0.28 0.17
CA ASP A 173 -5.81 0.87 -1.19
C ASP A 173 -6.91 0.30 -2.11
N PHE A 174 -7.22 -0.99 -2.00
CA PHE A 174 -8.07 -1.70 -2.97
C PHE A 174 -9.46 -2.05 -2.42
N SER A 175 -9.72 -1.84 -1.13
CA SER A 175 -10.95 -2.24 -0.43
C SER A 175 -11.30 -3.73 -0.63
N VAL A 176 -12.54 -4.09 -0.34
CA VAL A 176 -13.11 -5.44 -0.54
C VAL A 176 -14.23 -5.42 -1.58
N THR A 177 -14.20 -4.45 -2.49
CA THR A 177 -15.28 -4.19 -3.47
C THR A 177 -15.09 -4.88 -4.81
N GLY A 178 -14.07 -5.75 -4.96
CA GLY A 178 -13.80 -6.51 -6.19
C GLY A 178 -12.55 -6.08 -6.96
N ASN A 179 -11.78 -5.12 -6.44
CA ASN A 179 -10.54 -4.66 -7.10
C ASN A 179 -9.45 -5.74 -7.18
N VAL A 180 -9.37 -6.64 -6.19
CA VAL A 180 -8.39 -7.74 -6.18
C VAL A 180 -8.68 -8.74 -7.28
N GLU A 181 -9.94 -9.12 -7.41
CA GLU A 181 -10.42 -10.02 -8.45
C GLU A 181 -10.19 -9.41 -9.84
N ALA A 182 -10.56 -8.14 -10.02
CA ALA A 182 -10.32 -7.42 -11.27
C ALA A 182 -8.82 -7.32 -11.60
N LEU A 183 -7.97 -7.08 -10.59
CA LEU A 183 -6.53 -7.03 -10.78
C LEU A 183 -5.96 -8.38 -11.25
N LYS A 184 -6.37 -9.48 -10.62
CA LYS A 184 -5.98 -10.83 -11.04
C LYS A 184 -6.49 -11.14 -12.46
N GLU A 185 -7.74 -10.80 -12.75
CA GLU A 185 -8.38 -10.99 -14.06
C GLU A 185 -7.58 -10.33 -15.18
N VAL A 186 -7.13 -9.08 -14.99
CA VAL A 186 -6.31 -8.35 -15.99
C VAL A 186 -5.07 -9.16 -16.40
N PHE A 187 -4.38 -9.77 -15.46
CA PHE A 187 -3.21 -10.60 -15.80
C PHE A 187 -3.60 -11.96 -16.37
N GLN A 188 -4.58 -12.63 -15.79
CA GLN A 188 -4.96 -13.99 -16.17
C GLN A 188 -5.61 -14.04 -17.56
N SER A 189 -6.45 -13.05 -17.91
CA SER A 189 -7.07 -12.97 -19.25
C SER A 189 -6.06 -12.81 -20.38
N GLU A 190 -4.91 -12.20 -20.09
CA GLU A 190 -3.79 -12.02 -21.05
C GLU A 190 -2.76 -13.16 -20.98
N GLY A 191 -3.06 -14.24 -20.22
CA GLY A 191 -2.28 -15.45 -20.16
C GLY A 191 -1.14 -15.47 -19.14
N TYR A 192 -1.04 -14.46 -18.26
CA TYR A 192 -0.06 -14.45 -17.17
C TYR A 192 -0.53 -15.35 -16.02
N GLN A 193 0.38 -15.99 -15.35
CA GLN A 193 0.10 -16.73 -14.13
C GLN A 193 0.32 -15.80 -12.93
N VAL A 194 -0.70 -15.61 -12.08
CA VAL A 194 -0.54 -14.91 -10.80
C VAL A 194 -0.12 -15.91 -9.75
N LYS A 195 1.16 -15.86 -9.32
CA LYS A 195 1.73 -16.77 -8.32
C LYS A 195 1.24 -16.44 -6.93
N SER A 196 1.32 -15.17 -6.57
CA SER A 196 0.89 -14.67 -5.27
C SER A 196 0.36 -13.24 -5.35
N CYS A 197 -0.51 -12.89 -4.39
CA CYS A 197 -1.06 -11.57 -4.23
C CYS A 197 -0.85 -11.16 -2.76
N TRP A 198 0.01 -10.17 -2.50
CA TRP A 198 0.52 -9.83 -1.18
C TRP A 198 -0.31 -8.76 -0.49
N ALA A 199 -0.59 -8.99 0.75
CA ALA A 199 -1.46 -8.39 1.73
C ALA A 199 -2.90 -8.93 1.68
N MET A 200 -3.45 -9.23 0.51
CA MET A 200 -4.81 -9.72 0.36
C MET A 200 -4.93 -10.65 -0.87
N GLY A 201 -5.68 -11.73 -0.72
CA GLY A 201 -6.09 -12.56 -1.85
C GLY A 201 -5.15 -13.73 -2.23
N SER A 202 -4.21 -14.13 -1.36
CA SER A 202 -3.44 -15.38 -1.51
C SER A 202 -3.33 -16.12 -0.19
N ASP A 203 -3.22 -17.44 -0.27
CA ASP A 203 -2.87 -18.25 0.87
C ASP A 203 -1.37 -18.11 1.23
N PHE A 204 -1.03 -18.54 2.43
CA PHE A 204 0.34 -18.44 2.94
C PHE A 204 1.34 -19.29 2.11
N GLU A 205 0.92 -20.43 1.56
CA GLU A 205 1.77 -21.30 0.74
C GLU A 205 2.20 -20.63 -0.58
N ALA A 206 1.29 -19.87 -1.20
CA ALA A 206 1.62 -19.05 -2.36
C ALA A 206 2.65 -17.97 -2.03
N LEU A 207 2.52 -17.34 -0.85
CA LEU A 207 3.44 -16.28 -0.41
C LEU A 207 4.85 -16.79 -0.16
N ILE A 208 5.02 -17.93 0.52
CA ILE A 208 6.36 -18.48 0.79
C ILE A 208 7.09 -18.94 -0.48
N ARG A 209 6.36 -19.19 -1.55
CA ARG A 209 6.89 -19.57 -2.87
C ARG A 209 6.99 -18.39 -3.86
N ALA A 210 6.93 -17.16 -3.37
CA ALA A 210 6.99 -15.96 -4.20
C ALA A 210 8.26 -15.88 -5.07
N GLY A 211 9.37 -16.50 -4.66
CA GLY A 211 10.59 -16.57 -5.45
C GLY A 211 10.50 -17.41 -6.73
N GLU A 212 9.37 -18.09 -6.99
CA GLU A 212 9.10 -18.80 -8.25
C GLU A 212 8.52 -17.89 -9.35
N ALA A 213 8.23 -16.64 -9.05
CA ALA A 213 7.74 -15.70 -10.05
C ALA A 213 8.87 -15.12 -10.89
N ASP A 214 8.57 -14.84 -12.16
CA ASP A 214 9.48 -14.21 -13.12
C ASP A 214 9.57 -12.68 -12.91
N VAL A 215 8.49 -12.07 -12.45
CA VAL A 215 8.40 -10.62 -12.25
C VAL A 215 7.55 -10.28 -11.02
N ASN A 216 7.98 -9.28 -10.26
CA ASN A 216 7.22 -8.70 -9.17
C ASN A 216 6.51 -7.42 -9.64
N VAL A 217 5.19 -7.33 -9.53
CA VAL A 217 4.42 -6.14 -9.87
C VAL A 217 3.99 -5.45 -8.59
N ALA A 218 4.64 -4.32 -8.28
CA ALA A 218 4.24 -3.44 -7.18
C ALA A 218 3.10 -2.55 -7.67
N VAL A 219 1.90 -2.77 -7.14
CA VAL A 219 0.67 -2.07 -7.54
C VAL A 219 0.30 -0.91 -6.63
N SER A 220 1.05 -0.72 -5.56
CA SER A 220 1.00 0.42 -4.65
C SER A 220 2.39 0.70 -4.07
N VAL A 221 2.60 1.86 -3.48
CA VAL A 221 3.85 2.21 -2.79
C VAL A 221 4.17 1.20 -1.69
N ALA A 222 3.16 0.68 -1.02
CA ALA A 222 3.31 -0.34 0.02
C ALA A 222 3.95 -1.65 -0.48
N GLY A 223 3.90 -1.94 -1.80
CA GLY A 223 4.54 -3.11 -2.40
C GLY A 223 6.04 -2.95 -2.71
N ILE A 224 6.56 -1.72 -2.73
CA ILE A 224 7.92 -1.42 -3.20
C ILE A 224 9.00 -2.10 -2.36
N GLU A 225 8.93 -1.97 -1.03
CA GLU A 225 9.92 -2.56 -0.13
C GLU A 225 9.99 -4.10 -0.30
N THR A 226 8.85 -4.74 -0.49
CA THR A 226 8.77 -6.18 -0.75
C THR A 226 9.37 -6.53 -2.10
N ALA A 227 9.11 -5.74 -3.14
CA ALA A 227 9.69 -5.94 -4.48
C ALA A 227 11.22 -5.87 -4.42
N ILE A 228 11.78 -4.91 -3.70
CA ILE A 228 13.22 -4.77 -3.49
C ILE A 228 13.80 -5.98 -2.75
N VAL A 229 13.12 -6.42 -1.69
CA VAL A 229 13.55 -7.62 -0.93
C VAL A 229 13.56 -8.88 -1.81
N LEU A 230 12.53 -9.10 -2.61
CA LEU A 230 12.45 -10.26 -3.50
C LEU A 230 13.49 -10.17 -4.64
N GLU A 231 13.79 -8.96 -5.14
CA GLU A 231 14.89 -8.75 -6.08
C GLU A 231 16.25 -9.08 -5.44
N GLU A 232 16.48 -8.68 -4.18
CA GLU A 232 17.71 -9.02 -3.44
C GLU A 232 17.86 -10.52 -3.18
N MET A 233 16.75 -11.20 -2.84
CA MET A 233 16.77 -12.63 -2.53
C MET A 233 16.91 -13.52 -3.77
N TYR A 234 16.27 -13.16 -4.88
CA TYR A 234 16.12 -14.06 -6.03
C TYR A 234 16.65 -13.50 -7.34
N GLY A 235 16.85 -12.16 -7.41
CA GLY A 235 17.19 -11.48 -8.67
C GLY A 235 15.95 -11.23 -9.55
N THR A 236 14.74 -11.41 -9.01
CA THR A 236 13.48 -11.20 -9.74
C THR A 236 13.26 -9.70 -10.00
N PRO A 237 13.17 -9.26 -11.26
CA PRO A 237 12.92 -7.85 -11.55
C PRO A 237 11.51 -7.43 -11.12
N TRP A 238 11.30 -6.12 -11.00
CA TRP A 238 9.99 -5.60 -10.64
C TRP A 238 9.49 -4.52 -11.59
N VAL A 239 8.17 -4.37 -11.60
CA VAL A 239 7.43 -3.34 -12.32
C VAL A 239 6.64 -2.54 -11.30
N LEU A 240 6.77 -1.20 -11.30
CA LEU A 240 5.94 -0.31 -10.48
C LEU A 240 4.83 0.24 -11.36
N GLY A 241 3.62 -0.31 -11.22
CA GLY A 241 2.50 0.09 -12.05
C GLY A 241 1.19 -0.56 -11.66
N LEU A 242 0.11 0.17 -11.90
CA LEU A 242 -1.27 -0.24 -11.65
C LEU A 242 -2.06 -0.18 -12.95
N PRO A 243 -2.70 -1.26 -13.39
CA PRO A 243 -3.47 -1.29 -14.64
C PRO A 243 -4.81 -0.56 -14.47
N VAL A 244 -4.88 0.69 -14.95
CA VAL A 244 -6.06 1.56 -14.92
C VAL A 244 -6.34 2.06 -16.33
N GLY A 245 -7.52 1.72 -16.87
CA GLY A 245 -7.87 1.98 -18.26
C GLY A 245 -7.09 1.14 -19.28
N PRO A 246 -7.59 1.00 -20.52
CA PRO A 246 -7.03 0.08 -21.49
C PRO A 246 -5.59 0.40 -21.91
N LYS A 247 -5.26 1.69 -22.10
CA LYS A 247 -3.92 2.09 -22.59
C LYS A 247 -2.84 1.86 -21.54
N LEU A 248 -3.10 2.25 -20.27
CA LEU A 248 -2.13 2.01 -19.19
C LEU A 248 -2.02 0.52 -18.87
N THR A 249 -3.13 -0.21 -18.86
CA THR A 249 -3.13 -1.67 -18.68
C THR A 249 -2.18 -2.33 -19.69
N ARG A 250 -2.29 -2.01 -20.97
CA ARG A 250 -1.37 -2.52 -22.00
C ARG A 250 0.09 -2.18 -21.70
N ARG A 251 0.39 -0.93 -21.31
CA ARG A 251 1.76 -0.52 -20.95
C ARG A 251 2.31 -1.28 -19.74
N VAL A 252 1.47 -1.53 -18.72
CA VAL A 252 1.89 -2.32 -17.55
C VAL A 252 2.23 -3.76 -17.97
N LEU A 253 1.42 -4.38 -18.81
CA LEU A 253 1.66 -5.75 -19.31
C LEU A 253 2.92 -5.83 -20.21
N GLU A 254 3.10 -4.86 -21.10
CA GLU A 254 4.33 -4.73 -21.92
C GLU A 254 5.58 -4.52 -21.03
N ALA A 255 5.45 -3.76 -19.95
CA ALA A 255 6.53 -3.57 -18.99
C ALA A 255 6.86 -4.87 -18.23
N VAL A 256 5.87 -5.72 -17.93
CA VAL A 256 6.08 -7.04 -17.34
C VAL A 256 6.82 -7.96 -18.32
N ASP A 257 6.40 -8.02 -19.59
CA ASP A 257 7.10 -8.81 -20.62
C ASP A 257 8.55 -8.34 -20.78
N LEU A 258 8.78 -7.02 -20.80
CA LEU A 258 10.11 -6.44 -20.91
C LEU A 258 10.98 -6.71 -19.67
N ALA A 259 10.42 -6.62 -18.48
CA ALA A 259 11.11 -6.93 -17.22
C ALA A 259 11.57 -8.39 -17.21
N SER A 260 10.68 -9.32 -17.55
CA SER A 260 10.98 -10.75 -17.65
C SER A 260 12.07 -11.03 -18.68
N ALA A 261 11.98 -10.42 -19.87
CA ALA A 261 12.94 -10.64 -20.94
C ALA A 261 14.34 -10.06 -20.67
N THR A 262 14.43 -8.96 -19.93
CA THR A 262 15.67 -8.20 -19.73
C THR A 262 16.29 -8.34 -18.35
N GLY A 263 15.54 -8.83 -17.37
CA GLY A 263 15.93 -8.83 -15.96
C GLY A 263 16.06 -7.42 -15.37
N LYS A 264 15.41 -6.39 -15.97
CA LYS A 264 15.51 -5.00 -15.53
C LYS A 264 14.16 -4.48 -15.04
N ASN A 265 14.20 -3.71 -13.96
CA ASN A 265 13.02 -3.06 -13.40
C ASN A 265 12.39 -2.07 -14.39
N GLN A 266 11.06 -1.95 -14.37
CA GLN A 266 10.28 -1.13 -15.28
C GLN A 266 9.37 -0.16 -14.53
N LEU A 267 9.16 1.02 -15.11
CA LEU A 267 8.40 2.14 -14.51
C LEU A 267 7.41 2.72 -15.53
N PRO A 268 6.37 1.97 -15.91
CA PRO A 268 5.40 2.42 -16.92
C PRO A 268 4.68 3.72 -16.55
N LEU A 269 4.58 4.07 -15.26
CA LEU A 269 3.98 5.31 -14.78
C LEU A 269 4.84 6.56 -15.05
N ALA A 270 6.15 6.41 -15.19
CA ALA A 270 7.07 7.53 -15.46
C ALA A 270 6.99 8.02 -16.91
N LEU A 271 6.58 7.18 -17.86
CA LEU A 271 6.59 7.43 -19.29
C LEU A 271 5.28 8.04 -19.83
N ALA A 272 4.33 8.37 -18.96
CA ALA A 272 2.98 8.77 -19.35
C ALA A 272 2.86 10.18 -20.01
N THR A 273 3.95 10.87 -20.28
CA THR A 273 3.93 12.16 -20.97
C THR A 273 3.93 12.04 -22.48
N ASP A 274 4.17 10.87 -23.06
CA ASP A 274 4.28 10.65 -24.49
C ASP A 274 2.98 10.07 -25.07
N GLY A 275 2.17 10.92 -25.69
CA GLY A 275 1.18 10.47 -26.66
C GLY A 275 -0.29 10.57 -26.30
N VAL A 276 -0.80 11.79 -26.29
CA VAL A 276 -2.17 11.99 -26.77
C VAL A 276 -2.15 11.64 -28.26
N ASP A 277 -2.77 10.52 -28.65
CA ASP A 277 -3.03 10.24 -30.06
C ASP A 277 -3.72 11.48 -30.63
N GLY A 278 -3.19 12.07 -31.72
CA GLY A 278 -3.66 13.34 -32.28
C GLY A 278 -5.14 13.38 -32.73
N LYS A 279 -5.92 12.41 -32.30
CA LYS A 279 -7.37 12.25 -32.53
C LYS A 279 -8.23 12.58 -31.30
N THR A 280 -7.64 12.65 -30.09
CA THR A 280 -8.41 12.96 -28.87
C THR A 280 -8.47 14.47 -28.69
N GLU A 281 -9.66 15.03 -28.53
CA GLU A 281 -9.86 16.44 -28.20
C GLU A 281 -9.16 16.75 -26.88
N ARG A 282 -8.42 17.87 -26.81
CA ARG A 282 -7.66 18.22 -25.63
C ARG A 282 -8.55 18.82 -24.57
N ASN A 283 -8.43 18.31 -23.34
CA ASN A 283 -9.07 18.86 -22.16
C ASN A 283 -8.05 19.67 -21.36
N HIS A 284 -8.24 20.98 -21.30
CA HIS A 284 -7.30 21.93 -20.66
C HIS A 284 -7.64 22.24 -19.21
N ARG A 285 -8.60 21.54 -18.61
CA ARG A 285 -8.99 21.77 -17.21
C ARG A 285 -7.82 21.53 -16.27
N GLN A 286 -7.60 22.48 -15.36
CA GLN A 286 -6.64 22.34 -14.27
C GLN A 286 -7.14 21.29 -13.29
N THR A 287 -6.59 20.08 -13.37
CA THR A 287 -7.07 18.88 -12.69
C THR A 287 -6.07 18.46 -11.61
N TYR A 288 -6.57 18.15 -10.43
CA TYR A 288 -5.78 17.58 -9.33
C TYR A 288 -6.33 16.23 -8.91
N ILE A 289 -5.43 15.26 -8.73
CA ILE A 289 -5.74 13.95 -8.17
C ILE A 289 -5.03 13.86 -6.82
N ILE A 290 -5.80 13.62 -5.75
CA ILE A 290 -5.24 13.51 -4.40
C ILE A 290 -5.36 12.06 -3.95
N GLY A 291 -4.21 11.39 -3.71
CA GLY A 291 -4.23 9.98 -3.37
C GLY A 291 -2.86 9.38 -3.08
N GLU A 292 -2.83 8.09 -2.86
CA GLU A 292 -1.62 7.30 -2.81
C GLU A 292 -0.88 7.41 -4.15
N TRP A 293 0.45 7.45 -4.13
CA TRP A 293 1.22 7.90 -5.31
C TRP A 293 1.01 7.02 -6.55
N VAL A 294 1.11 5.69 -6.42
CA VAL A 294 0.97 4.76 -7.57
C VAL A 294 -0.43 4.85 -8.16
N TRP A 295 -1.43 4.84 -7.28
CA TRP A 295 -2.82 4.97 -7.65
C TRP A 295 -3.11 6.31 -8.36
N ALA A 296 -2.71 7.43 -7.76
CA ALA A 296 -2.95 8.74 -8.32
C ALA A 296 -2.20 8.95 -9.66
N MET A 297 -0.98 8.42 -9.78
CA MET A 297 -0.22 8.43 -11.03
C MET A 297 -0.87 7.56 -12.11
N ALA A 298 -1.44 6.41 -11.75
CA ALA A 298 -2.15 5.57 -12.70
C ALA A 298 -3.39 6.28 -13.26
N LEU A 299 -4.19 6.92 -12.40
CA LEU A 299 -5.31 7.75 -12.85
C LEU A 299 -4.86 8.91 -13.74
N ARG A 300 -3.80 9.61 -13.35
CA ARG A 300 -3.20 10.67 -14.17
C ARG A 300 -2.82 10.16 -15.56
N CYS A 301 -2.16 9.02 -15.62
CA CYS A 301 -1.77 8.40 -16.89
C CYS A 301 -2.98 8.09 -17.77
N SER A 302 -4.05 7.53 -17.18
CA SER A 302 -5.28 7.23 -17.91
C SER A 302 -5.97 8.51 -18.38
N LEU A 303 -6.12 9.54 -17.54
CA LEU A 303 -6.74 10.82 -17.94
C LEU A 303 -5.99 11.46 -19.13
N ILE A 304 -4.67 11.46 -19.10
CA ILE A 304 -3.86 12.00 -20.20
C ILE A 304 -4.02 11.16 -21.46
N ALA A 305 -3.85 9.85 -21.35
CA ALA A 305 -3.77 8.98 -22.49
C ALA A 305 -5.12 8.73 -23.18
N GLU A 306 -6.22 8.64 -22.40
CA GLU A 306 -7.52 8.22 -22.92
C GLU A 306 -8.49 9.39 -23.10
N TYR A 307 -8.44 10.39 -22.21
CA TYR A 307 -9.38 11.51 -22.18
C TYR A 307 -8.75 12.85 -22.60
N GLY A 308 -7.45 12.86 -22.94
CA GLY A 308 -6.80 14.05 -23.50
C GLY A 308 -6.53 15.19 -22.52
N TYR A 309 -6.62 14.93 -21.21
CA TYR A 309 -6.27 15.94 -20.21
C TYR A 309 -4.78 16.29 -20.31
N ASP A 310 -4.43 17.56 -20.36
CA ASP A 310 -3.04 18.03 -20.49
C ASP A 310 -2.51 18.77 -19.24
N ARG A 311 -3.39 19.08 -18.27
CA ARG A 311 -3.06 19.76 -17.00
C ARG A 311 -3.48 18.95 -15.80
N VAL A 312 -2.84 17.79 -15.59
CA VAL A 312 -3.14 16.91 -14.47
C VAL A 312 -1.97 16.86 -13.52
N SER A 313 -2.19 17.28 -12.27
CA SER A 313 -1.21 17.21 -11.17
C SER A 313 -1.67 16.22 -10.11
N VAL A 314 -0.69 15.54 -9.48
CA VAL A 314 -0.93 14.60 -8.38
C VAL A 314 -0.51 15.25 -7.06
N ILE A 315 -1.29 15.05 -6.01
CA ILE A 315 -0.93 15.38 -4.63
C ILE A 315 -0.95 14.06 -3.83
N CYS A 316 0.20 13.72 -3.24
CA CYS A 316 0.32 12.57 -2.33
C CYS A 316 0.45 13.08 -0.89
N PRO A 317 -0.56 12.90 -0.04
CA PRO A 317 -0.55 13.39 1.33
C PRO A 317 -0.04 12.37 2.36
N LEU A 318 0.22 11.13 1.95
CA LEU A 318 0.53 10.02 2.86
C LEU A 318 2.00 9.96 3.27
N GLU A 319 2.90 10.55 2.50
CA GLU A 319 4.33 10.46 2.72
C GLU A 319 5.02 11.77 2.33
N SER A 320 6.15 12.07 2.96
CA SER A 320 7.06 13.10 2.47
C SER A 320 7.85 12.61 1.26
N GLU A 321 8.35 13.55 0.46
CA GLU A 321 9.25 13.25 -0.67
C GLU A 321 10.51 12.50 -0.20
N GLU A 322 11.07 12.89 0.95
CA GLU A 322 12.24 12.23 1.55
C GLU A 322 11.94 10.77 1.90
N LEU A 323 10.81 10.49 2.55
CA LEU A 323 10.44 9.13 2.93
C LEU A 323 10.18 8.25 1.69
N PHE A 324 9.52 8.79 0.67
CA PHE A 324 9.31 8.11 -0.60
C PHE A 324 10.64 7.83 -1.32
N ALA A 325 11.54 8.82 -1.36
CA ALA A 325 12.88 8.67 -1.93
C ALA A 325 13.70 7.60 -1.18
N ASP A 326 13.69 7.61 0.15
CA ASP A 326 14.40 6.63 0.97
C ASP A 326 13.96 5.19 0.69
N ARG A 327 12.66 4.96 0.48
CA ARG A 327 12.15 3.62 0.10
C ARG A 327 12.72 3.13 -1.22
N LEU A 328 12.83 4.04 -2.17
CA LEU A 328 13.31 3.74 -3.50
C LEU A 328 14.84 3.66 -3.57
N LEU A 329 15.56 4.48 -2.77
CA LEU A 329 16.99 4.70 -2.88
C LEU A 329 17.86 3.76 -2.03
N THR A 330 17.31 2.84 -1.23
CA THR A 330 18.10 1.95 -0.37
C THR A 330 19.24 1.24 -1.15
N GLY A 331 20.36 1.98 -1.38
CA GLY A 331 21.60 1.48 -1.96
C GLY A 331 21.72 1.47 -3.49
N ARG A 332 20.85 2.18 -4.25
CA ARG A 332 20.77 2.03 -5.73
C ARG A 332 20.52 3.35 -6.47
N GLU A 333 21.29 4.38 -6.19
CA GLU A 333 21.10 5.76 -6.67
C GLU A 333 20.85 5.93 -8.19
N GLU A 334 21.43 5.10 -9.05
CA GLU A 334 21.31 5.28 -10.51
C GLU A 334 20.02 4.72 -11.14
N ARG A 335 19.33 3.78 -10.49
CA ARG A 335 18.20 3.03 -11.14
C ARG A 335 16.83 3.65 -10.92
N ILE A 336 16.70 4.59 -10.01
CA ILE A 336 15.40 5.05 -9.51
C ILE A 336 15.21 6.57 -9.69
N SER A 337 16.22 7.30 -10.16
CA SER A 337 16.12 8.73 -10.46
C SER A 337 14.92 9.05 -11.37
N GLY A 338 14.59 8.18 -12.31
CA GLY A 338 13.45 8.35 -13.19
C GLY A 338 12.09 8.34 -12.52
N VAL A 339 11.91 7.57 -11.42
CA VAL A 339 10.64 7.57 -10.64
C VAL A 339 10.52 8.86 -9.85
N LEU A 340 11.58 9.22 -9.14
CA LEU A 340 11.62 10.46 -8.36
C LEU A 340 11.41 11.68 -9.26
N ASP A 341 12.10 11.72 -10.40
CA ASP A 341 11.91 12.78 -11.40
C ASP A 341 10.49 12.82 -11.97
N ALA A 342 9.84 11.66 -12.17
CA ALA A 342 8.46 11.60 -12.62
C ALA A 342 7.50 12.05 -11.53
N ALA A 343 7.75 11.67 -10.27
CA ALA A 343 6.96 12.10 -9.12
C ALA A 343 7.02 13.62 -8.94
N VAL A 344 8.21 14.19 -8.96
CA VAL A 344 8.43 15.65 -8.84
C VAL A 344 7.79 16.41 -10.00
N ARG A 345 7.88 15.89 -11.24
CA ARG A 345 7.24 16.52 -12.41
C ARG A 345 5.73 16.39 -12.43
N ALA A 346 5.18 15.31 -11.88
CA ALA A 346 3.74 15.04 -11.90
C ALA A 346 2.96 15.75 -10.80
N GLY A 347 3.62 16.13 -9.70
CA GLY A 347 2.92 16.73 -8.59
C GLY A 347 3.80 16.96 -7.37
N ALA A 348 3.20 16.89 -6.19
CA ALA A 348 3.86 17.17 -4.93
C ALA A 348 3.47 16.15 -3.85
N PHE A 349 4.44 15.86 -2.98
CA PHE A 349 4.20 15.21 -1.69
C PHE A 349 3.86 16.32 -0.69
N LEU A 350 2.60 16.45 -0.32
CA LEU A 350 2.09 17.52 0.55
C LEU A 350 1.33 16.90 1.73
N GLU A 351 2.01 16.79 2.87
CA GLU A 351 1.40 16.29 4.10
C GLU A 351 0.62 17.38 4.86
N ASP A 352 0.90 18.66 4.57
CA ASP A 352 0.33 19.82 5.27
C ASP A 352 -0.97 20.29 4.59
N GLU A 353 -2.06 20.35 5.38
CA GLU A 353 -3.38 20.76 4.91
C GLU A 353 -3.37 22.16 4.28
N ASP A 354 -2.65 23.11 4.88
CA ASP A 354 -2.56 24.49 4.35
C ASP A 354 -1.86 24.52 2.98
N GLN A 355 -0.87 23.65 2.76
CA GLN A 355 -0.20 23.50 1.47
C GLN A 355 -1.11 22.86 0.43
N ILE A 356 -1.94 21.90 0.83
CA ILE A 356 -2.95 21.30 -0.06
C ILE A 356 -3.99 22.33 -0.46
N GLU A 357 -4.55 23.09 0.51
CA GLU A 357 -5.49 24.18 0.23
C GLU A 357 -4.89 25.22 -0.74
N GLU A 358 -3.62 25.61 -0.51
CA GLU A 358 -2.92 26.56 -1.39
C GLU A 358 -2.77 26.02 -2.81
N ARG A 359 -2.41 24.71 -2.93
CA ARG A 359 -2.20 24.05 -4.21
C ARG A 359 -3.49 23.92 -5.03
N LEU A 360 -4.65 23.84 -4.37
CA LEU A 360 -5.94 23.69 -5.02
C LEU A 360 -6.59 25.03 -5.45
N LYS A 361 -5.95 26.16 -5.22
CA LYS A 361 -6.55 27.49 -5.54
C LYS A 361 -6.90 27.68 -7.00
N ASP A 362 -6.17 27.08 -7.92
CA ASP A 362 -6.43 27.14 -9.36
C ASP A 362 -7.16 25.89 -9.91
N ALA A 363 -7.58 24.96 -9.03
CA ALA A 363 -8.23 23.73 -9.43
C ALA A 363 -9.58 23.98 -10.13
N GLU A 364 -9.82 23.33 -11.25
CA GLU A 364 -11.11 23.31 -11.96
C GLU A 364 -11.79 21.94 -11.79
N LEU A 365 -11.01 20.89 -11.62
CA LEU A 365 -11.46 19.55 -11.29
C LEU A 365 -10.57 18.95 -10.21
N VAL A 366 -11.18 18.31 -9.21
CA VAL A 366 -10.46 17.53 -8.21
C VAL A 366 -11.05 16.11 -8.17
N ILE A 367 -10.18 15.10 -8.24
CA ILE A 367 -10.53 13.68 -8.06
C ILE A 367 -9.86 13.24 -6.76
N ALA A 368 -10.64 12.93 -5.73
CA ALA A 368 -10.13 12.64 -4.40
C ALA A 368 -11.16 11.95 -3.51
N ASP A 369 -10.68 11.44 -2.36
CA ASP A 369 -11.57 11.01 -1.28
C ASP A 369 -12.48 12.17 -0.83
N PRO A 370 -13.77 11.90 -0.50
CA PRO A 370 -14.73 12.93 -0.09
C PRO A 370 -14.28 13.85 1.05
N ILE A 371 -13.34 13.42 1.91
CA ILE A 371 -12.81 14.26 2.99
C ILE A 371 -12.15 15.55 2.45
N TYR A 372 -11.58 15.51 1.24
CA TYR A 372 -10.90 16.63 0.60
C TYR A 372 -11.84 17.72 0.07
N ARG A 373 -13.16 17.51 0.04
CA ARG A 373 -14.10 18.60 -0.26
C ARG A 373 -13.91 19.82 0.65
N ARG A 374 -13.39 19.61 1.84
CA ARG A 374 -13.14 20.68 2.82
C ARG A 374 -11.92 21.54 2.48
N ALA A 375 -10.99 21.02 1.69
CA ALA A 375 -9.80 21.72 1.21
C ALA A 375 -10.03 22.53 -0.09
N LEU A 376 -11.22 22.46 -0.68
CA LEU A 376 -11.54 23.20 -1.90
C LEU A 376 -11.66 24.69 -1.66
N PRO A 377 -11.30 25.53 -2.67
CA PRO A 377 -11.56 26.97 -2.63
C PRO A 377 -13.04 27.28 -2.34
N LYS A 378 -13.29 28.23 -1.45
CA LYS A 378 -14.66 28.62 -1.03
C LYS A 378 -15.24 29.76 -1.87
N ASP A 379 -14.41 30.45 -2.62
CA ASP A 379 -14.71 31.63 -3.40
C ASP A 379 -15.08 31.35 -4.86
N ARG A 380 -14.95 30.10 -5.29
CA ARG A 380 -15.26 29.65 -6.66
C ARG A 380 -15.80 28.21 -6.66
N ALA A 381 -16.52 27.86 -7.73
CA ALA A 381 -16.95 26.50 -7.96
C ALA A 381 -15.78 25.67 -8.50
N VAL A 382 -15.60 24.47 -7.96
CA VAL A 382 -14.66 23.45 -8.40
C VAL A 382 -15.44 22.14 -8.57
N ASP A 383 -15.31 21.51 -9.72
CA ASP A 383 -15.89 20.20 -9.92
C ASP A 383 -15.14 19.16 -9.11
N PHE A 384 -15.87 18.28 -8.44
CA PHE A 384 -15.28 17.29 -7.55
C PHE A 384 -15.84 15.90 -7.83
N ILE A 385 -14.98 15.01 -8.31
CA ILE A 385 -15.29 13.60 -8.50
C ILE A 385 -14.86 12.88 -7.22
N GLU A 386 -15.85 12.38 -6.49
CA GLU A 386 -15.61 11.59 -5.28
C GLU A 386 -15.01 10.24 -5.64
N PHE A 387 -13.83 9.99 -5.13
CA PHE A 387 -13.15 8.71 -5.22
C PHE A 387 -12.79 8.24 -3.81
N PRO A 388 -13.70 7.58 -3.10
CA PRO A 388 -13.49 7.14 -1.72
C PRO A 388 -12.33 6.15 -1.61
N HIS A 389 -11.63 6.19 -0.47
CA HIS A 389 -10.46 5.37 -0.23
C HIS A 389 -10.39 4.96 1.24
N GLU A 390 -10.22 3.66 1.53
CA GLU A 390 -10.20 3.14 2.91
C GLU A 390 -9.12 3.78 3.78
N GLY A 391 -7.92 3.99 3.25
CA GLY A 391 -6.82 4.59 3.99
C GLY A 391 -7.05 6.05 4.38
N TYR A 392 -8.04 6.75 3.80
CA TYR A 392 -8.36 8.15 4.07
C TYR A 392 -9.62 8.29 4.91
N SER A 393 -10.74 7.82 4.41
CA SER A 393 -12.06 7.98 5.06
C SER A 393 -12.53 6.74 5.82
N GLY A 394 -11.74 5.66 5.77
CA GLY A 394 -12.08 4.39 6.41
C GLY A 394 -13.40 3.84 5.90
N ARG A 395 -14.16 3.22 6.80
CA ARG A 395 -15.44 2.56 6.47
C ARG A 395 -16.58 3.49 6.04
N ILE A 396 -16.42 4.81 6.15
CA ILE A 396 -17.54 5.77 5.95
C ILE A 396 -18.11 5.62 4.54
N TYR A 397 -17.25 5.53 3.52
CA TYR A 397 -17.64 5.46 2.12
C TYR A 397 -17.29 4.11 1.47
N ARG A 398 -17.00 3.07 2.26
CA ARG A 398 -16.55 1.76 1.74
C ARG A 398 -17.42 1.20 0.63
N LYS A 399 -18.74 1.34 0.74
CA LYS A 399 -19.69 0.84 -0.26
C LYS A 399 -19.65 1.61 -1.58
N ASP A 400 -19.09 2.81 -1.56
CA ASP A 400 -19.00 3.71 -2.70
C ASP A 400 -17.64 3.64 -3.40
N ILE A 401 -16.69 2.86 -2.85
CA ILE A 401 -15.38 2.63 -3.47
C ILE A 401 -15.59 1.83 -4.77
N PRO A 402 -15.22 2.41 -5.94
CA PRO A 402 -15.44 1.74 -7.21
C PRO A 402 -14.44 0.59 -7.43
N VAL A 403 -14.78 -0.29 -8.35
CA VAL A 403 -13.78 -1.09 -9.02
C VAL A 403 -13.16 -0.23 -10.13
N PHE A 404 -11.86 0.02 -10.04
CA PHE A 404 -11.14 0.96 -10.90
C PHE A 404 -10.00 0.31 -11.71
N ILE A 405 -9.94 -1.01 -11.70
CA ILE A 405 -8.91 -1.77 -12.41
C ILE A 405 -9.34 -2.05 -13.85
N GLY A 406 -8.39 -1.98 -14.77
CA GLY A 406 -8.62 -2.24 -16.19
C GLY A 406 -9.68 -1.30 -16.80
N GLU A 407 -10.55 -1.85 -17.63
CA GLU A 407 -11.61 -1.09 -18.30
C GLU A 407 -12.75 -0.60 -17.39
N GLN A 408 -12.84 -1.14 -16.15
CA GLN A 408 -13.89 -0.74 -15.21
C GLN A 408 -13.70 0.72 -14.76
N TRP A 409 -12.48 1.21 -14.76
CA TRP A 409 -12.19 2.62 -14.54
C TRP A 409 -12.91 3.52 -15.55
N ASN A 410 -12.84 3.22 -16.85
CA ASN A 410 -13.45 4.05 -17.88
C ASN A 410 -14.98 4.11 -17.70
N GLN A 411 -15.63 2.97 -17.47
CA GLN A 411 -17.08 2.89 -17.22
C GLN A 411 -17.49 3.73 -16.02
N TRP A 412 -16.70 3.66 -14.95
CA TRP A 412 -16.98 4.42 -13.74
C TRP A 412 -16.75 5.92 -13.96
N PHE A 413 -15.61 6.32 -14.54
CA PHE A 413 -15.25 7.71 -14.76
C PHE A 413 -16.24 8.42 -15.70
N GLU A 414 -16.58 7.82 -16.84
CA GLU A 414 -17.55 8.35 -17.80
C GLU A 414 -18.96 8.52 -17.22
N SER A 415 -19.31 7.78 -16.19
CA SER A 415 -20.57 7.96 -15.47
C SER A 415 -20.59 9.15 -14.53
N ARG A 416 -19.43 9.77 -14.25
CA ARG A 416 -19.25 10.86 -13.27
C ARG A 416 -18.82 12.18 -13.89
N GLU A 417 -18.24 12.16 -15.11
CA GLU A 417 -17.91 13.35 -15.89
C GLU A 417 -19.15 13.87 -16.65
#